data_392ef93bb99051baccf7f452d7fca06d
#
_entry.id   392ef93bb99051baccf7f452d7fca06d
#
_cell.length_a   1.000
_cell.length_b   1.000
_cell.length_c   1.000
_cell.angle_alpha   90.00
_cell.angle_beta   90.00
_cell.angle_gamma   90.00
#
_symmetry.space_group_name_H-M   'P 1'
#
loop_
_entity.id
_entity.type
_entity.pdbx_description
1 polymer ?
#
loop_
_entity_poly.entity_id
_entity_poly.type
_entity_poly.pdbx_seq_one_letter_code
_entity_poly.pdbx_strand_id
1 'polypeptide(L)'
;MKKIWILTIGMFALGMDAYIVAGLIPSISQSFNKSSSAIGQGVTVFTLFFSISAPIFSTILAKSPVKKILVITISVFTLANIMTAISMNYLIYIISRAIAGLGAGVFSPIAISASNHLVSEKHKGKAIAFTVGGMSVGTVIGVPLGLEISKLSNWRFAMLIIIVISFIALISISILMPKFKIQAPPNLKDRFQLFLNKHVLRVISVTLCAAVASLGLYTYLADIIKANTDIKSLTYYLTAWGIGGLIGSFGIGFVIDKFKNTRFIMVIILIL
;
A
#
# COMPACT_ATOMS: atom_id res chain seq x y z
N MET A 1 19.26 -3.33 13.25
CA MET A 1 19.06 -2.63 11.98
C MET A 1 19.33 -3.48 10.73
N LYS A 2 20.37 -4.35 10.71
CA LYS A 2 20.76 -5.12 9.48
C LYS A 2 19.68 -6.02 8.85
N LYS A 3 18.58 -6.34 9.54
CA LYS A 3 17.50 -7.20 9.01
C LYS A 3 16.23 -6.43 8.65
N ILE A 4 16.15 -5.11 8.90
CA ILE A 4 14.94 -4.33 8.62
C ILE A 4 14.74 -4.16 7.12
N TRP A 5 15.80 -4.03 6.34
CA TRP A 5 15.74 -3.83 4.89
C TRP A 5 14.94 -4.92 4.15
N ILE A 6 14.93 -6.18 4.68
CA ILE A 6 14.16 -7.27 4.06
C ILE A 6 12.64 -7.00 4.12
N LEU A 7 12.17 -6.37 5.22
CA LEU A 7 10.79 -5.94 5.38
C LEU A 7 10.49 -4.70 4.52
N THR A 8 11.47 -3.79 4.47
CA THR A 8 11.40 -2.55 3.68
C THR A 8 11.23 -2.84 2.19
N ILE A 9 11.92 -3.85 1.62
CA ILE A 9 11.76 -4.25 0.22
C ILE A 9 10.33 -4.77 -0.02
N GLY A 10 9.77 -5.59 0.89
CA GLY A 10 8.39 -6.02 0.78
C GLY A 10 7.41 -4.86 0.82
N MET A 11 7.60 -3.92 1.77
CA MET A 11 6.76 -2.71 1.86
C MET A 11 6.89 -1.82 0.63
N PHE A 12 8.08 -1.73 0.02
CA PHE A 12 8.28 -1.02 -1.25
C PHE A 12 7.43 -1.64 -2.37
N ALA A 13 7.45 -2.97 -2.53
CA ALA A 13 6.61 -3.66 -3.51
C ALA A 13 5.12 -3.39 -3.30
N LEU A 14 4.66 -3.41 -2.04
CA LEU A 14 3.28 -3.10 -1.69
C LEU A 14 2.93 -1.64 -2.03
N GLY A 15 3.80 -0.70 -1.70
CA GLY A 15 3.59 0.73 -2.00
C GLY A 15 3.52 1.01 -3.50
N MET A 16 4.39 0.38 -4.28
CA MET A 16 4.35 0.49 -5.73
C MET A 16 3.04 -0.09 -6.29
N ASP A 17 2.66 -1.31 -5.89
CA ASP A 17 1.47 -1.99 -6.39
C ASP A 17 0.16 -1.26 -6.05
N ALA A 18 0.05 -0.71 -4.84
CA ALA A 18 -1.15 -0.03 -4.38
C ALA A 18 -1.51 1.19 -5.24
N TYR A 19 -0.51 1.85 -5.84
CA TYR A 19 -0.71 3.12 -6.52
C TYR A 19 -0.45 3.08 -8.03
N ILE A 20 0.38 2.15 -8.53
CA ILE A 20 0.74 2.12 -9.95
C ILE A 20 -0.46 1.83 -10.86
N VAL A 21 -1.40 1.00 -10.40
CA VAL A 21 -2.57 0.61 -11.19
C VAL A 21 -3.41 1.83 -11.58
N ALA A 22 -3.54 2.83 -10.70
CA ALA A 22 -4.24 4.07 -11.01
C ALA A 22 -3.63 4.78 -12.23
N GLY A 23 -2.32 4.85 -12.32
CA GLY A 23 -1.62 5.41 -13.48
C GLY A 23 -1.71 4.54 -14.74
N LEU A 24 -1.96 3.25 -14.58
CA LEU A 24 -2.05 2.28 -15.69
C LEU A 24 -3.49 2.08 -16.20
N ILE A 25 -4.51 2.69 -15.55
CA ILE A 25 -5.92 2.54 -15.94
C ILE A 25 -6.12 2.71 -17.45
N PRO A 26 -5.60 3.76 -18.13
CA PRO A 26 -5.82 3.93 -19.57
C PRO A 26 -5.29 2.76 -20.40
N SER A 27 -4.09 2.26 -20.09
CA SER A 27 -3.45 1.16 -20.82
C SER A 27 -4.15 -0.18 -20.58
N ILE A 28 -4.60 -0.43 -19.35
CA ILE A 28 -5.35 -1.64 -18.98
C ILE A 28 -6.75 -1.59 -19.62
N SER A 29 -7.38 -0.42 -19.65
CA SER A 29 -8.68 -0.16 -20.28
C SER A 29 -8.67 -0.54 -21.76
N GLN A 30 -7.65 -0.11 -22.49
CA GLN A 30 -7.45 -0.49 -23.88
C GLN A 30 -7.24 -2.01 -24.05
N SER A 31 -6.42 -2.62 -23.19
CA SER A 31 -6.09 -4.06 -23.27
C SER A 31 -7.30 -4.97 -23.08
N PHE A 32 -8.25 -4.60 -22.23
CA PHE A 32 -9.45 -5.40 -21.96
C PHE A 32 -10.71 -4.88 -22.65
N ASN A 33 -10.60 -3.79 -23.39
CA ASN A 33 -11.75 -3.10 -24.02
C ASN A 33 -12.86 -2.82 -22.98
N LYS A 34 -12.47 -2.21 -21.85
CA LYS A 34 -13.34 -1.85 -20.74
C LYS A 34 -13.19 -0.37 -20.41
N SER A 35 -14.21 0.24 -19.79
CA SER A 35 -14.14 1.62 -19.33
C SER A 35 -13.10 1.80 -18.22
N SER A 36 -12.56 3.02 -18.09
CA SER A 36 -11.67 3.41 -16.97
C SER A 36 -12.31 3.10 -15.60
N SER A 37 -13.61 3.35 -15.47
CA SER A 37 -14.36 3.05 -14.25
C SER A 37 -14.35 1.55 -13.93
N ALA A 38 -14.54 0.68 -14.94
CA ALA A 38 -14.46 -0.76 -14.74
C ALA A 38 -13.05 -1.20 -14.29
N ILE A 39 -12.00 -0.67 -14.92
CA ILE A 39 -10.62 -0.99 -14.51
C ILE A 39 -10.31 -0.44 -13.12
N GLY A 40 -10.81 0.75 -12.78
CA GLY A 40 -10.70 1.33 -11.44
C GLY A 40 -11.27 0.45 -10.33
N GLN A 41 -12.25 -0.43 -10.63
CA GLN A 41 -12.72 -1.44 -9.66
C GLN A 41 -11.60 -2.37 -9.18
N GLY A 42 -10.54 -2.57 -9.95
CA GLY A 42 -9.35 -3.30 -9.51
C GLY A 42 -8.65 -2.64 -8.32
N VAL A 43 -8.64 -1.30 -8.26
CA VAL A 43 -8.12 -0.54 -7.11
C VAL A 43 -9.08 -0.68 -5.93
N THR A 44 -10.39 -0.56 -6.16
CA THR A 44 -11.42 -0.71 -5.13
C THR A 44 -11.37 -2.10 -4.48
N VAL A 45 -11.34 -3.14 -5.29
CA VAL A 45 -11.28 -4.54 -4.83
C VAL A 45 -9.99 -4.80 -4.06
N PHE A 46 -8.85 -4.37 -4.57
CA PHE A 46 -7.57 -4.47 -3.85
C PHE A 46 -7.66 -3.83 -2.48
N THR A 47 -8.13 -2.58 -2.39
CA THR A 47 -8.22 -1.83 -1.13
C THR A 47 -9.23 -2.45 -0.16
N LEU A 48 -10.35 -2.96 -0.65
CA LEU A 48 -11.35 -3.66 0.15
C LEU A 48 -10.75 -4.90 0.80
N PHE A 49 -10.12 -5.77 0.01
CA PHE A 49 -9.50 -6.99 0.53
C PHE A 49 -8.28 -6.70 1.40
N PHE A 50 -7.51 -5.66 1.10
CA PHE A 50 -6.44 -5.16 1.95
C PHE A 50 -6.96 -4.79 3.35
N SER A 51 -8.05 -4.01 3.42
CA SER A 51 -8.59 -3.51 4.69
C SER A 51 -9.23 -4.61 5.54
N ILE A 52 -9.94 -5.56 4.90
CA ILE A 52 -10.63 -6.65 5.59
C ILE A 52 -9.65 -7.73 6.07
N SER A 53 -8.57 -7.98 5.31
CA SER A 53 -7.64 -9.07 5.61
C SER A 53 -6.87 -8.87 6.91
N ALA A 54 -6.44 -7.65 7.22
CA ALA A 54 -5.66 -7.36 8.41
C ALA A 54 -6.36 -7.78 9.72
N PRO A 55 -7.60 -7.36 10.02
CA PRO A 55 -8.30 -7.76 11.24
C PRO A 55 -8.60 -9.27 11.30
N ILE A 56 -8.97 -9.88 10.18
CA ILE A 56 -9.34 -11.30 10.14
C ILE A 56 -8.12 -12.19 10.34
N PHE A 57 -7.12 -12.05 9.47
CA PHE A 57 -5.97 -12.94 9.48
C PHE A 57 -5.00 -12.69 10.63
N SER A 58 -4.96 -11.46 11.19
CA SER A 58 -4.17 -11.22 12.40
C SER A 58 -4.68 -12.04 13.60
N THR A 59 -5.95 -12.37 13.63
CA THR A 59 -6.53 -13.25 14.67
C THR A 59 -6.29 -14.72 14.35
N ILE A 60 -6.54 -15.16 13.12
CA ILE A 60 -6.39 -16.55 12.70
C ILE A 60 -4.91 -16.99 12.81
N LEU A 61 -4.00 -16.11 12.40
CA LEU A 61 -2.57 -16.41 12.35
C LEU A 61 -1.81 -16.05 13.64
N ALA A 62 -2.50 -15.56 14.67
CA ALA A 62 -1.93 -15.07 15.92
C ALA A 62 -0.97 -16.06 16.62
N LYS A 63 -1.20 -17.38 16.46
CA LYS A 63 -0.37 -18.44 17.05
C LYS A 63 0.82 -18.84 16.17
N SER A 64 0.86 -18.37 14.93
CA SER A 64 1.89 -18.76 13.95
C SER A 64 3.19 -17.96 14.12
N PRO A 65 4.36 -18.55 13.81
CA PRO A 65 5.61 -17.79 13.76
C PRO A 65 5.53 -16.67 12.71
N VAL A 66 6.03 -15.48 13.06
CA VAL A 66 6.00 -14.28 12.20
C VAL A 66 6.64 -14.54 10.83
N LYS A 67 7.77 -15.25 10.79
CA LYS A 67 8.41 -15.63 9.53
C LYS A 67 7.45 -16.40 8.61
N LYS A 68 6.70 -17.37 9.14
CA LYS A 68 5.74 -18.16 8.35
C LYS A 68 4.63 -17.26 7.77
N ILE A 69 4.11 -16.32 8.57
CA ILE A 69 3.07 -15.40 8.13
C ILE A 69 3.61 -14.51 7.00
N LEU A 70 4.78 -13.88 7.19
CA LEU A 70 5.39 -13.01 6.19
C LEU A 70 5.69 -13.75 4.88
N VAL A 71 6.22 -14.98 4.95
CA VAL A 71 6.50 -15.78 3.75
C VAL A 71 5.20 -16.12 3.00
N ILE A 72 4.17 -16.59 3.70
CA ILE A 72 2.89 -16.92 3.05
C ILE A 72 2.28 -15.69 2.40
N THR A 73 2.21 -14.57 3.12
CA THR A 73 1.52 -13.37 2.64
C THR A 73 2.24 -12.70 1.49
N ILE A 74 3.58 -12.63 1.50
CA ILE A 74 4.34 -12.11 0.37
C ILE A 74 4.32 -13.08 -0.82
N SER A 75 4.24 -14.40 -0.60
CA SER A 75 4.04 -15.38 -1.67
C SER A 75 2.69 -15.20 -2.34
N VAL A 76 1.61 -15.07 -1.54
CA VAL A 76 0.26 -14.80 -2.06
C VAL A 76 0.24 -13.51 -2.87
N PHE A 77 0.86 -12.45 -2.36
CA PHE A 77 0.98 -11.16 -3.06
C PHE A 77 1.75 -11.29 -4.39
N THR A 78 2.89 -11.99 -4.37
CA THR A 78 3.70 -12.20 -5.58
C THR A 78 2.95 -13.02 -6.63
N LEU A 79 2.31 -14.13 -6.24
CA LEU A 79 1.51 -14.97 -7.12
C LEU A 79 0.31 -14.22 -7.71
N ALA A 80 -0.35 -13.39 -6.91
CA ALA A 80 -1.45 -12.55 -7.37
C ALA A 80 -0.98 -11.52 -8.41
N ASN A 81 0.20 -10.92 -8.22
CA ASN A 81 0.77 -10.00 -9.21
C ASN A 81 1.21 -10.72 -10.49
N ILE A 82 1.72 -11.97 -10.40
CA ILE A 82 1.93 -12.81 -11.58
C ILE A 82 0.61 -13.03 -12.32
N MET A 83 -0.44 -13.40 -11.59
CA MET A 83 -1.78 -13.60 -12.16
C MET A 83 -2.31 -12.30 -12.80
N THR A 84 -2.05 -11.13 -12.21
CA THR A 84 -2.39 -9.83 -12.80
C THR A 84 -1.64 -9.62 -14.12
N ALA A 85 -0.32 -9.87 -14.14
CA ALA A 85 0.52 -9.67 -15.33
C ALA A 85 0.13 -10.56 -16.51
N ILE A 86 -0.28 -11.81 -16.25
CA ILE A 86 -0.68 -12.77 -17.30
C ILE A 86 -2.20 -12.78 -17.56
N SER A 87 -2.98 -11.88 -16.90
CA SER A 87 -4.44 -11.85 -17.06
C SER A 87 -4.83 -11.62 -18.52
N MET A 88 -5.66 -12.50 -19.06
CA MET A 88 -6.18 -12.42 -20.43
C MET A 88 -7.55 -11.76 -20.50
N ASN A 89 -8.25 -11.63 -19.37
CA ASN A 89 -9.57 -11.03 -19.31
C ASN A 89 -9.76 -10.24 -18.01
N TYR A 90 -10.80 -9.42 -18.02
CA TYR A 90 -11.16 -8.54 -16.90
C TYR A 90 -11.44 -9.29 -15.60
N LEU A 91 -12.09 -10.47 -15.66
CA LEU A 91 -12.44 -11.24 -14.46
C LEU A 91 -11.18 -11.73 -13.74
N ILE A 92 -10.21 -12.28 -14.47
CA ILE A 92 -8.93 -12.72 -13.91
C ILE A 92 -8.18 -11.55 -13.29
N TYR A 93 -8.19 -10.39 -13.96
CA TYR A 93 -7.62 -9.15 -13.43
C TYR A 93 -8.26 -8.78 -12.08
N ILE A 94 -9.60 -8.74 -11.96
CA ILE A 94 -10.28 -8.38 -10.70
C ILE A 94 -9.98 -9.39 -9.58
N ILE A 95 -10.02 -10.69 -9.88
CA ILE A 95 -9.72 -11.75 -8.90
C ILE A 95 -8.27 -11.62 -8.41
N SER A 96 -7.33 -11.38 -9.33
CA SER A 96 -5.93 -11.21 -8.96
C SER A 96 -5.72 -9.98 -8.06
N ARG A 97 -6.44 -8.88 -8.28
CA ARG A 97 -6.41 -7.69 -7.43
C ARG A 97 -6.96 -7.97 -6.01
N ALA A 98 -8.03 -8.78 -5.91
CA ALA A 98 -8.54 -9.24 -4.61
C ALA A 98 -7.48 -10.04 -3.83
N ILE A 99 -6.86 -11.01 -4.49
CA ILE A 99 -5.83 -11.88 -3.87
C ILE A 99 -4.58 -11.06 -3.48
N ALA A 100 -4.16 -10.12 -4.33
CA ALA A 100 -3.05 -9.21 -4.02
C ALA A 100 -3.36 -8.35 -2.78
N GLY A 101 -4.58 -7.81 -2.68
CA GLY A 101 -5.06 -7.07 -1.51
C GLY A 101 -5.02 -7.91 -0.23
N LEU A 102 -5.46 -9.18 -0.27
CA LEU A 102 -5.37 -10.09 0.87
C LEU A 102 -3.92 -10.26 1.35
N GLY A 103 -3.00 -10.57 0.44
CA GLY A 103 -1.58 -10.75 0.77
C GLY A 103 -0.97 -9.49 1.39
N ALA A 104 -1.18 -8.35 0.74
CA ALA A 104 -0.63 -7.06 1.16
C ALA A 104 -1.19 -6.59 2.51
N GLY A 105 -2.50 -6.74 2.73
CA GLY A 105 -3.17 -6.28 3.95
C GLY A 105 -2.78 -7.06 5.20
N VAL A 106 -2.36 -8.33 5.06
CA VAL A 106 -1.78 -9.09 6.19
C VAL A 106 -0.29 -8.80 6.33
N PHE A 107 0.45 -8.71 5.23
CA PHE A 107 1.89 -8.48 5.25
C PHE A 107 2.26 -7.16 5.95
N SER A 108 1.61 -6.06 5.61
CA SER A 108 1.97 -4.72 6.07
C SER A 108 2.00 -4.57 7.59
N PRO A 109 0.93 -4.84 8.35
CA PRO A 109 0.95 -4.70 9.81
C PRO A 109 1.88 -5.70 10.50
N ILE A 110 2.04 -6.91 9.95
CA ILE A 110 2.97 -7.91 10.50
C ILE A 110 4.42 -7.48 10.26
N ALA A 111 4.76 -6.91 9.10
CA ALA A 111 6.09 -6.38 8.82
C ALA A 111 6.45 -5.22 9.77
N ILE A 112 5.52 -4.30 10.01
CA ILE A 112 5.70 -3.19 10.96
C ILE A 112 5.91 -3.73 12.39
N SER A 113 5.07 -4.66 12.84
CA SER A 113 5.21 -5.28 14.15
C SER A 113 6.50 -6.08 14.28
N ALA A 114 6.89 -6.83 13.25
CA ALA A 114 8.14 -7.56 13.20
C ALA A 114 9.37 -6.64 13.30
N SER A 115 9.33 -5.47 12.67
CA SER A 115 10.43 -4.51 12.70
C SER A 115 10.77 -4.08 14.12
N ASN A 116 9.77 -3.93 15.00
CA ASN A 116 9.95 -3.61 16.42
C ASN A 116 10.69 -4.70 17.19
N HIS A 117 10.43 -5.97 16.86
CA HIS A 117 11.05 -7.13 17.55
C HIS A 117 12.48 -7.43 17.08
N LEU A 118 12.89 -6.87 15.96
CA LEU A 118 14.22 -7.08 15.38
C LEU A 118 15.28 -6.11 15.90
N VAL A 119 14.89 -5.15 16.72
CA VAL A 119 15.78 -4.10 17.25
C VAL A 119 15.56 -3.88 18.75
N SER A 120 16.54 -3.24 19.40
CA SER A 120 16.40 -2.81 20.80
C SER A 120 15.41 -1.66 20.95
N GLU A 121 14.88 -1.44 22.16
CA GLU A 121 13.88 -0.40 22.48
C GLU A 121 14.26 0.98 21.91
N LYS A 122 15.54 1.38 22.06
CA LYS A 122 16.08 2.66 21.57
C LYS A 122 15.92 2.86 20.05
N HIS A 123 15.77 1.79 19.27
CA HIS A 123 15.75 1.85 17.80
C HIS A 123 14.39 1.49 17.19
N LYS A 124 13.36 1.22 17.99
CA LYS A 124 12.03 0.81 17.52
C LYS A 124 11.41 1.83 16.57
N GLY A 125 11.41 3.12 16.94
CA GLY A 125 10.89 4.18 16.09
C GLY A 125 11.60 4.26 14.74
N LYS A 126 12.93 4.14 14.71
CA LYS A 126 13.70 4.11 13.46
C LYS A 126 13.38 2.88 12.60
N ALA A 127 13.17 1.72 13.22
CA ALA A 127 12.85 0.50 12.50
C ALA A 127 11.46 0.59 11.85
N ILE A 128 10.45 1.11 12.57
CA ILE A 128 9.12 1.37 12.01
C ILE A 128 9.22 2.35 10.86
N ALA A 129 9.87 3.51 11.08
CA ALA A 129 10.00 4.55 10.05
C ALA A 129 10.68 4.01 8.79
N PHE A 130 11.72 3.18 8.92
CA PHE A 130 12.40 2.57 7.80
C PHE A 130 11.53 1.55 7.06
N THR A 131 10.77 0.74 7.81
CA THR A 131 9.85 -0.24 7.22
C THR A 131 8.69 0.44 6.48
N VAL A 132 8.02 1.42 7.11
CA VAL A 132 6.93 2.18 6.50
C VAL A 132 7.45 3.07 5.36
N GLY A 133 8.65 3.66 5.54
CA GLY A 133 9.34 4.44 4.52
C GLY A 133 9.53 3.65 3.21
N GLY A 134 9.72 2.34 3.28
CA GLY A 134 9.74 1.48 2.09
C GLY A 134 8.48 1.63 1.24
N MET A 135 7.31 1.63 1.85
CA MET A 135 6.04 1.83 1.15
C MET A 135 5.95 3.22 0.50
N SER A 136 6.35 4.27 1.22
CA SER A 136 6.39 5.63 0.69
C SER A 136 7.37 5.77 -0.49
N VAL A 137 8.55 5.18 -0.39
CA VAL A 137 9.54 5.17 -1.50
C VAL A 137 9.00 4.38 -2.69
N GLY A 138 8.30 3.26 -2.46
CA GLY A 138 7.61 2.49 -3.49
C GLY A 138 6.57 3.32 -4.25
N THR A 139 5.83 4.16 -3.56
CA THR A 139 4.86 5.07 -4.18
C THR A 139 5.56 6.18 -4.97
N VAL A 140 6.55 6.85 -4.39
CA VAL A 140 7.16 8.06 -4.97
C VAL A 140 8.11 7.75 -6.12
N ILE A 141 8.88 6.67 -6.02
CA ILE A 141 9.88 6.27 -7.02
C ILE A 141 9.37 5.12 -7.88
N GLY A 142 8.75 4.11 -7.26
CA GLY A 142 8.33 2.91 -7.96
C GLY A 142 7.22 3.16 -8.97
N VAL A 143 6.25 4.01 -8.66
CA VAL A 143 5.15 4.32 -9.58
C VAL A 143 5.64 5.05 -10.83
N PRO A 144 6.39 6.16 -10.76
CA PRO A 144 6.93 6.80 -11.96
C PRO A 144 7.81 5.88 -12.81
N LEU A 145 8.70 5.10 -12.18
CA LEU A 145 9.52 4.13 -12.91
C LEU A 145 8.68 3.09 -13.65
N GLY A 146 7.67 2.53 -12.99
CA GLY A 146 6.79 1.56 -13.61
C GLY A 146 5.97 2.14 -14.76
N LEU A 147 5.52 3.39 -14.64
CA LEU A 147 4.82 4.08 -15.72
C LEU A 147 5.72 4.32 -16.94
N GLU A 148 6.96 4.79 -16.73
CA GLU A 148 7.89 4.99 -17.84
C GLU A 148 8.20 3.67 -18.54
N ILE A 149 8.42 2.59 -17.81
CA ILE A 149 8.63 1.26 -18.39
C ILE A 149 7.38 0.78 -19.14
N SER A 150 6.19 1.05 -18.64
CA SER A 150 4.94 0.68 -19.32
C SER A 150 4.75 1.38 -20.66
N LYS A 151 5.25 2.60 -20.81
CA LYS A 151 5.22 3.35 -22.07
C LYS A 151 6.12 2.72 -23.14
N LEU A 152 7.25 2.11 -22.74
CA LEU A 152 8.19 1.50 -23.66
C LEU A 152 7.65 0.21 -24.30
N SER A 153 6.70 -0.46 -23.66
CA SER A 153 6.21 -1.75 -24.14
C SER A 153 4.74 -2.01 -23.80
N ASN A 154 4.42 -2.33 -22.55
CA ASN A 154 3.07 -2.73 -22.11
C ASN A 154 2.95 -2.54 -20.59
N TRP A 155 1.74 -2.26 -20.09
CA TRP A 155 1.45 -2.15 -18.66
C TRP A 155 1.87 -3.39 -17.84
N ARG A 156 1.91 -4.57 -18.47
CA ARG A 156 2.36 -5.83 -17.83
C ARG A 156 3.81 -5.77 -17.36
N PHE A 157 4.68 -5.00 -18.04
CA PHE A 157 6.07 -4.83 -17.60
C PHE A 157 6.18 -4.08 -16.27
N ALA A 158 5.26 -3.15 -16.00
CA ALA A 158 5.18 -2.53 -14.67
C ALA A 158 4.84 -3.56 -13.58
N MET A 159 3.97 -4.53 -13.86
CA MET A 159 3.68 -5.62 -12.94
C MET A 159 4.90 -6.54 -12.73
N LEU A 160 5.69 -6.80 -13.78
CA LEU A 160 6.91 -7.61 -13.65
C LEU A 160 7.91 -7.01 -12.67
N ILE A 161 8.04 -5.68 -12.61
CA ILE A 161 8.90 -5.01 -11.61
C ILE A 161 8.42 -5.35 -10.20
N ILE A 162 7.12 -5.26 -9.94
CA ILE A 162 6.54 -5.59 -8.63
C ILE A 162 6.80 -7.06 -8.29
N ILE A 163 6.63 -7.96 -9.26
CA ILE A 163 6.89 -9.39 -9.10
C ILE A 163 8.36 -9.63 -8.72
N VAL A 164 9.30 -9.03 -9.44
CA VAL A 164 10.72 -9.18 -9.15
C VAL A 164 11.07 -8.67 -7.75
N ILE A 165 10.59 -7.48 -7.38
CA ILE A 165 10.88 -6.90 -6.06
C ILE A 165 10.23 -7.71 -4.94
N SER A 166 8.98 -8.13 -5.10
CA SER A 166 8.31 -8.96 -4.11
C SER A 166 8.90 -10.37 -4.00
N PHE A 167 9.43 -10.92 -5.10
CA PHE A 167 10.16 -12.18 -5.10
C PHE A 167 11.50 -12.07 -4.39
N ILE A 168 12.24 -10.96 -4.57
CA ILE A 168 13.46 -10.67 -3.81
C ILE A 168 13.13 -10.57 -2.31
N ALA A 169 12.03 -9.89 -1.93
CA ALA A 169 11.56 -9.82 -0.57
C ALA A 169 11.23 -11.21 0.00
N LEU A 170 10.52 -12.04 -0.78
CA LEU A 170 10.17 -13.42 -0.42
C LEU A 170 11.42 -14.26 -0.11
N ILE A 171 12.40 -14.26 -1.00
CA ILE A 171 13.66 -14.99 -0.80
C ILE A 171 14.38 -14.46 0.43
N SER A 172 14.53 -13.14 0.55
CA SER A 172 15.23 -12.49 1.66
C SER A 172 14.58 -12.81 3.01
N ILE A 173 13.25 -12.76 3.09
CA ILE A 173 12.51 -13.11 4.31
C ILE A 173 12.64 -14.60 4.59
N SER A 174 12.55 -15.45 3.57
CA SER A 174 12.65 -16.90 3.73
C SER A 174 14.01 -17.34 4.27
N ILE A 175 15.08 -16.66 3.90
CA ILE A 175 16.44 -17.00 4.33
C ILE A 175 16.80 -16.30 5.64
N LEU A 176 16.65 -14.97 5.69
CA LEU A 176 17.27 -14.11 6.71
C LEU A 176 16.38 -13.83 7.92
N MET A 177 15.04 -14.05 7.81
CA MET A 177 14.12 -13.74 8.90
C MET A 177 14.22 -14.78 10.02
N PRO A 178 14.46 -14.37 11.27
CA PRO A 178 14.46 -15.30 12.41
C PRO A 178 13.04 -15.79 12.71
N LYS A 179 12.95 -16.98 13.32
CA LYS A 179 11.69 -17.53 13.80
C LYS A 179 11.40 -16.96 15.20
N PHE A 180 10.33 -16.17 15.34
CA PHE A 180 9.80 -15.70 16.62
C PHE A 180 8.28 -15.55 16.52
N LYS A 181 7.64 -15.41 17.69
CA LYS A 181 6.21 -15.13 17.79
C LYS A 181 6.02 -13.72 18.34
N ILE A 182 5.00 -13.03 17.88
CA ILE A 182 4.56 -11.75 18.46
C ILE A 182 3.34 -12.05 19.31
N GLN A 183 3.09 -11.23 20.35
CA GLN A 183 1.86 -11.33 21.12
C GLN A 183 0.65 -11.24 20.22
N ALA A 184 -0.30 -12.14 20.43
CA ALA A 184 -1.56 -12.11 19.69
C ALA A 184 -2.24 -10.76 19.92
N PRO A 185 -2.75 -10.13 18.86
CA PRO A 185 -3.53 -8.92 19.01
C PRO A 185 -4.83 -9.21 19.77
N PRO A 186 -5.49 -8.18 20.35
CA PRO A 186 -6.78 -8.32 21.02
C PRO A 186 -7.79 -9.08 20.16
N ASN A 187 -8.73 -9.78 20.81
CA ASN A 187 -9.80 -10.51 20.14
C ASN A 187 -10.60 -9.62 19.19
N LEU A 188 -11.18 -10.21 18.15
CA LEU A 188 -12.02 -9.46 17.20
C LEU A 188 -13.15 -8.71 17.91
N LYS A 189 -13.78 -9.33 18.92
CA LYS A 189 -14.85 -8.72 19.71
C LYS A 189 -14.41 -7.41 20.35
N ASP A 190 -13.22 -7.38 20.98
CA ASP A 190 -12.70 -6.18 21.66
C ASP A 190 -12.39 -5.06 20.63
N ARG A 191 -11.96 -5.43 19.43
CA ARG A 191 -11.75 -4.48 18.36
C ARG A 191 -13.02 -3.89 17.81
N PHE A 192 -14.10 -4.72 17.65
CA PHE A 192 -15.39 -4.25 17.21
C PHE A 192 -16.06 -3.33 18.23
N GLN A 193 -15.80 -3.51 19.54
CA GLN A 193 -16.28 -2.60 20.58
C GLN A 193 -15.77 -1.17 20.40
N LEU A 194 -14.61 -0.97 19.75
CA LEU A 194 -14.11 0.38 19.45
C LEU A 194 -15.04 1.15 18.50
N PHE A 195 -15.79 0.46 17.63
CA PHE A 195 -16.78 1.10 16.76
C PHE A 195 -18.01 1.62 17.53
N LEU A 196 -18.20 1.22 18.79
CA LEU A 196 -19.25 1.78 19.65
C LEU A 196 -18.82 3.11 20.28
N ASN A 197 -17.53 3.44 20.24
CA ASN A 197 -17.01 4.67 20.81
C ASN A 197 -17.19 5.84 19.82
N LYS A 198 -18.08 6.80 20.17
CA LYS A 198 -18.39 7.97 19.34
C LYS A 198 -17.17 8.83 18.99
N HIS A 199 -16.15 8.88 19.86
CA HIS A 199 -14.92 9.62 19.57
C HIS A 199 -14.11 8.92 18.47
N VAL A 200 -13.97 7.60 18.57
CA VAL A 200 -13.29 6.79 17.54
C VAL A 200 -14.02 6.91 16.19
N LEU A 201 -15.36 6.82 16.19
CA LEU A 201 -16.16 6.97 14.97
C LEU A 201 -15.95 8.33 14.30
N ARG A 202 -15.91 9.45 15.07
CA ARG A 202 -15.65 10.77 14.49
C ARG A 202 -14.27 10.85 13.81
N VAL A 203 -13.24 10.34 14.46
CA VAL A 203 -11.88 10.32 13.87
C VAL A 203 -11.85 9.48 12.61
N ILE A 204 -12.46 8.29 12.64
CA ILE A 204 -12.54 7.40 11.47
C ILE A 204 -13.31 8.07 10.33
N SER A 205 -14.43 8.76 10.61
CA SER A 205 -15.24 9.44 9.59
C SER A 205 -14.44 10.55 8.88
N VAL A 206 -13.69 11.37 9.62
CA VAL A 206 -12.84 12.41 9.04
C VAL A 206 -11.75 11.78 8.16
N THR A 207 -11.09 10.74 8.66
CA THR A 207 -10.06 10.02 7.90
C THR A 207 -10.64 9.38 6.64
N LEU A 208 -11.85 8.81 6.73
CA LEU A 208 -12.55 8.22 5.58
C LEU A 208 -12.85 9.28 4.51
N CYS A 209 -13.41 10.42 4.89
CA CYS A 209 -13.70 11.50 3.94
C CYS A 209 -12.43 12.01 3.25
N ALA A 210 -11.36 12.24 4.01
CA ALA A 210 -10.07 12.65 3.46
C ALA A 210 -9.47 11.58 2.52
N ALA A 211 -9.55 10.31 2.90
CA ALA A 211 -9.07 9.21 2.07
C ALA A 211 -9.89 9.06 0.78
N VAL A 212 -11.22 9.17 0.84
CA VAL A 212 -12.10 9.10 -0.34
C VAL A 212 -11.76 10.25 -1.31
N ALA A 213 -11.62 11.47 -0.83
CA ALA A 213 -11.27 12.62 -1.66
C ALA A 213 -9.88 12.44 -2.30
N SER A 214 -8.87 12.12 -1.49
CA SER A 214 -7.48 12.00 -1.93
C SER A 214 -7.26 10.81 -2.87
N LEU A 215 -7.68 9.61 -2.50
CA LEU A 215 -7.50 8.41 -3.32
C LEU A 215 -8.40 8.39 -4.55
N GLY A 216 -9.60 8.97 -4.44
CA GLY A 216 -10.50 9.14 -5.58
C GLY A 216 -9.88 10.03 -6.65
N LEU A 217 -9.38 11.20 -6.27
CA LEU A 217 -8.64 12.08 -7.18
C LEU A 217 -7.43 11.38 -7.80
N TYR A 218 -6.60 10.73 -6.97
CA TYR A 218 -5.43 10.00 -7.44
C TYR A 218 -5.78 8.90 -8.45
N THR A 219 -6.82 8.12 -8.18
CA THR A 219 -7.21 6.97 -9.02
C THR A 219 -7.62 7.40 -10.43
N TYR A 220 -8.32 8.52 -10.55
CA TYR A 220 -8.81 9.01 -11.84
C TYR A 220 -8.02 10.21 -12.40
N LEU A 221 -6.86 10.53 -11.80
CA LEU A 221 -6.01 11.64 -12.21
C LEU A 221 -5.61 11.54 -13.69
N ALA A 222 -5.32 10.31 -14.18
CA ALA A 222 -4.99 10.06 -15.58
C ALA A 222 -6.11 10.48 -16.52
N ASP A 223 -7.36 10.14 -16.21
CA ASP A 223 -8.52 10.48 -17.04
C ASP A 223 -8.82 11.99 -16.99
N ILE A 224 -8.66 12.61 -15.81
CA ILE A 224 -8.86 14.06 -15.65
C ILE A 224 -7.83 14.85 -16.46
N ILE A 225 -6.56 14.45 -16.43
CA ILE A 225 -5.49 15.10 -17.19
C ILE A 225 -5.73 14.92 -18.69
N LYS A 226 -6.13 13.71 -19.11
CA LYS A 226 -6.43 13.43 -20.52
C LYS A 226 -7.56 14.28 -21.07
N ALA A 227 -8.57 14.57 -20.26
CA ALA A 227 -9.70 15.41 -20.66
C ALA A 227 -9.32 16.89 -20.84
N ASN A 228 -8.26 17.37 -20.18
CA ASN A 228 -7.91 18.79 -20.13
C ASN A 228 -6.55 19.13 -20.75
N THR A 229 -5.68 18.16 -20.96
CA THR A 229 -4.29 18.37 -21.43
C THR A 229 -3.72 17.15 -22.15
N ASP A 230 -2.59 17.32 -22.83
CA ASP A 230 -1.86 16.22 -23.46
C ASP A 230 -1.24 15.28 -22.39
N ILE A 231 -1.54 13.99 -22.46
CA ILE A 231 -1.17 12.97 -21.45
C ILE A 231 0.35 12.80 -21.25
N LYS A 232 1.17 13.40 -22.11
CA LYS A 232 2.64 13.30 -22.04
C LYS A 232 3.23 13.63 -20.65
N SER A 233 2.45 14.27 -19.78
CA SER A 233 2.89 14.75 -18.46
C SER A 233 2.36 13.99 -17.24
N LEU A 234 1.60 12.87 -17.40
CA LEU A 234 1.02 12.14 -16.26
C LEU A 234 2.06 11.74 -15.20
N THR A 235 3.23 11.29 -15.62
CA THR A 235 4.32 10.92 -14.72
C THR A 235 4.74 12.07 -13.81
N TYR A 236 4.80 13.29 -14.34
CA TYR A 236 5.16 14.48 -13.53
C TYR A 236 4.13 14.77 -12.44
N TYR A 237 2.83 14.67 -12.75
CA TYR A 237 1.75 14.89 -11.77
C TYR A 237 1.77 13.85 -10.66
N LEU A 238 1.94 12.56 -11.00
CA LEU A 238 2.02 11.49 -10.01
C LEU A 238 3.30 11.57 -9.18
N THR A 239 4.41 12.01 -9.76
CA THR A 239 5.66 12.26 -9.03
C THR A 239 5.50 13.43 -8.08
N ALA A 240 4.90 14.54 -8.53
CA ALA A 240 4.62 15.69 -7.68
C ALA A 240 3.70 15.32 -6.51
N TRP A 241 2.65 14.53 -6.75
CA TRP A 241 1.79 13.98 -5.70
C TRP A 241 2.59 13.18 -4.67
N GLY A 242 3.45 12.27 -5.13
CA GLY A 242 4.28 11.45 -4.25
C GLY A 242 5.25 12.29 -3.41
N ILE A 243 5.94 13.25 -4.03
CA ILE A 243 6.83 14.19 -3.33
C ILE A 243 6.06 15.02 -2.32
N GLY A 244 4.89 15.53 -2.68
CA GLY A 244 4.00 16.25 -1.76
C GLY A 244 3.60 15.40 -0.56
N GLY A 245 3.27 14.12 -0.77
CA GLY A 245 2.98 13.15 0.28
C GLY A 245 4.18 12.90 1.22
N LEU A 246 5.41 12.83 0.69
CA LEU A 246 6.62 12.72 1.51
C LEU A 246 6.84 13.99 2.34
N ILE A 247 6.82 15.16 1.72
CA ILE A 247 6.99 16.43 2.41
C ILE A 247 5.94 16.60 3.51
N GLY A 248 4.66 16.29 3.21
CA GLY A 248 3.58 16.32 4.18
C GLY A 248 3.78 15.38 5.35
N SER A 249 4.17 14.13 5.07
CA SER A 249 4.38 13.09 6.10
C SER A 249 5.52 13.43 7.05
N PHE A 250 6.62 13.95 6.54
CA PHE A 250 7.75 14.38 7.39
C PHE A 250 7.51 15.75 8.03
N GLY A 251 6.89 16.68 7.30
CA GLY A 251 6.66 18.05 7.75
C GLY A 251 5.62 18.15 8.88
N ILE A 252 4.57 17.30 8.85
CA ILE A 252 3.48 17.38 9.82
C ILE A 252 3.94 17.19 11.27
N GLY A 253 4.94 16.35 11.52
CA GLY A 253 5.52 16.15 12.84
C GLY A 253 6.07 17.47 13.43
N PHE A 254 6.86 18.20 12.66
CA PHE A 254 7.42 19.50 13.08
C PHE A 254 6.33 20.54 13.32
N VAL A 255 5.28 20.55 12.50
CA VAL A 255 4.14 21.47 12.63
C VAL A 255 3.36 21.18 13.91
N ILE A 256 3.06 19.89 14.20
CA ILE A 256 2.35 19.48 15.42
C ILE A 256 3.16 19.84 16.67
N ASP A 257 4.46 19.56 16.67
CA ASP A 257 5.33 19.86 17.81
C ASP A 257 5.42 21.38 18.09
N LYS A 258 5.45 22.19 17.03
CA LYS A 258 5.54 23.66 17.15
C LYS A 258 4.24 24.29 17.63
N PHE A 259 3.10 23.88 17.10
CA PHE A 259 1.81 24.58 17.35
C PHE A 259 0.98 23.92 18.45
N LYS A 260 1.30 22.71 18.91
CA LYS A 260 0.62 21.95 20.00
C LYS A 260 -0.91 21.83 19.89
N ASN A 261 -1.53 22.37 18.84
CA ASN A 261 -2.96 22.34 18.60
C ASN A 261 -3.30 21.48 17.37
N THR A 262 -3.33 20.18 17.57
CA THR A 262 -3.56 19.20 16.51
C THR A 262 -4.90 19.41 15.78
N ARG A 263 -5.95 19.88 16.49
CA ARG A 263 -7.27 20.11 15.88
C ARG A 263 -7.23 21.25 14.86
N PHE A 264 -6.58 22.35 15.22
CA PHE A 264 -6.44 23.52 14.33
C PHE A 264 -5.65 23.16 13.07
N ILE A 265 -4.56 22.41 13.22
CA ILE A 265 -3.74 21.92 12.11
C ILE A 265 -4.57 21.00 11.18
N MET A 266 -5.35 20.05 11.74
CA MET A 266 -6.24 19.20 10.96
C MET A 266 -7.26 19.99 10.14
N VAL A 267 -7.88 21.01 10.72
CA VAL A 267 -8.86 21.86 10.00
C VAL A 267 -8.20 22.58 8.82
N ILE A 268 -7.02 23.18 9.03
CA ILE A 268 -6.30 23.86 7.94
C ILE A 268 -5.97 22.88 6.80
N ILE A 269 -5.43 21.69 7.11
CA ILE A 269 -5.07 20.70 6.09
C ILE A 269 -6.29 20.19 5.32
N LEU A 270 -7.48 20.16 5.93
CA LEU A 270 -8.71 19.71 5.27
C LEU A 270 -9.36 20.80 4.41
N ILE A 271 -8.99 22.08 4.60
CA ILE A 271 -9.49 23.22 3.81
C ILE A 271 -8.59 23.48 2.59
N LEU A 272 -7.28 23.23 2.70
CA LEU A 272 -6.32 23.35 1.61
C LEU A 272 -6.41 22.18 0.62
#